data_2378c4fbe1954474d5e68479d646c95b
#
_entry.id   2378c4fbe1954474d5e68479d646c95b
#
_cell.length_a   1.000
_cell.length_b   1.000
_cell.length_c   1.000
_cell.angle_alpha   90.00
_cell.angle_beta   90.00
_cell.angle_gamma   90.00
#
_symmetry.space_group_name_H-M   'P 1'
#
loop_
_entity.id
_entity.type
_entity.pdbx_description
1 polymer ?
#
loop_
_entity_poly.entity_id
_entity_poly.type
_entity_poly.pdbx_seq_one_letter_code
_entity_poly.pdbx_strand_id
1 'polypeptide(L)'
;AAELINEPNAGSMVGLPKGYDAAAFARDMTVFRAFRDADAPQMKIVGPGSTGEAGFVIMPRNIGVVPTDALMSAEPRPKVDIFSYHFYGTVSKRCAAMDKSAGISPDRALDEDWLARADLNATYYKERQQRFAPGTDIWITETAQAACGGDAWAATWRDSFRYVDQLGRQAKQGVSVV
;
A
#
# COMPACT_ATOMS: atom_id res chain seq x y z
N ALA A 1 -12.58 8.16 -8.77
CA ALA A 1 -12.08 7.75 -7.47
C ALA A 1 -10.90 8.64 -7.06
N ALA A 2 -10.72 8.88 -5.77
CA ALA A 2 -9.59 9.65 -5.25
C ALA A 2 -9.10 9.09 -3.93
N GLU A 3 -7.79 9.11 -3.73
CA GLU A 3 -7.07 8.81 -2.50
C GLU A 3 -6.52 10.13 -1.95
N LEU A 4 -6.75 10.39 -0.65
CA LEU A 4 -6.42 11.71 -0.08
C LEU A 4 -4.92 11.86 0.20
N ILE A 5 -4.32 10.81 0.78
CA ILE A 5 -2.94 10.83 1.29
C ILE A 5 -2.22 9.60 0.78
N ASN A 6 -1.07 9.83 0.15
CA ASN A 6 -0.17 8.75 -0.25
C ASN A 6 0.51 8.12 0.98
N GLU A 7 0.38 6.81 1.14
CA GLU A 7 1.06 6.02 2.18
C GLU A 7 1.03 6.62 3.59
N PRO A 8 -0.16 6.96 4.14
CA PRO A 8 -0.24 7.66 5.42
C PRO A 8 0.42 6.89 6.58
N ASN A 9 0.58 5.59 6.44
CA ASN A 9 1.26 4.74 7.41
C ASN A 9 2.80 4.93 7.40
N ALA A 10 3.37 5.52 6.35
CA ALA A 10 4.81 5.74 6.19
C ALA A 10 5.31 7.06 6.81
N GLY A 11 4.43 7.87 7.41
CA GLY A 11 4.79 9.03 8.21
C GLY A 11 5.63 10.05 7.46
N SER A 12 6.78 10.42 8.04
CA SER A 12 7.63 11.47 7.47
C SER A 12 8.30 11.09 6.14
N MET A 13 8.34 9.80 5.76
CA MET A 13 8.87 9.39 4.44
C MET A 13 8.08 9.96 3.28
N VAL A 14 6.78 10.16 3.47
CA VAL A 14 5.87 10.69 2.44
C VAL A 14 5.54 12.16 2.66
N GLY A 15 6.33 12.84 3.48
CA GLY A 15 6.20 14.29 3.70
C GLY A 15 5.09 14.68 4.68
N LEU A 16 4.53 13.77 5.46
CA LEU A 16 3.56 14.11 6.48
C LEU A 16 4.20 14.95 7.60
N PRO A 17 3.45 15.88 8.21
CA PRO A 17 3.93 16.69 9.30
C PRO A 17 4.46 15.85 10.47
N LYS A 18 5.47 16.39 11.17
CA LYS A 18 5.97 15.75 12.40
C LYS A 18 4.83 15.57 13.39
N GLY A 19 4.67 14.34 13.90
CA GLY A 19 3.60 14.00 14.85
C GLY A 19 2.24 13.71 14.18
N TYR A 20 2.20 13.58 12.86
CA TYR A 20 1.01 13.06 12.17
C TYR A 20 0.70 11.66 12.68
N ASP A 21 -0.51 11.47 13.17
CA ASP A 21 -0.96 10.24 13.81
C ASP A 21 -2.32 9.77 13.27
N ALA A 22 -2.82 8.69 13.81
CA ALA A 22 -4.10 8.13 13.42
C ALA A 22 -5.29 9.10 13.65
N ALA A 23 -5.21 9.94 14.68
CA ALA A 23 -6.25 10.94 14.93
C ALA A 23 -6.21 12.07 13.90
N ALA A 24 -5.01 12.49 13.47
CA ALA A 24 -4.85 13.44 12.36
C ALA A 24 -5.44 12.87 11.07
N PHE A 25 -5.09 11.63 10.74
CA PHE A 25 -5.66 10.94 9.57
C PHE A 25 -7.18 10.89 9.60
N ALA A 26 -7.78 10.54 10.74
CA ALA A 26 -9.24 10.48 10.90
C ALA A 26 -9.91 11.85 10.70
N ARG A 27 -9.30 12.94 11.19
CA ARG A 27 -9.79 14.31 10.95
C ARG A 27 -9.72 14.67 9.46
N ASP A 28 -8.60 14.39 8.81
CA ASP A 28 -8.40 14.71 7.39
C ASP A 28 -9.38 13.92 6.50
N MET A 29 -9.58 12.65 6.79
CA MET A 29 -10.58 11.82 6.10
C MET A 29 -12.01 12.32 6.31
N THR A 30 -12.32 12.89 7.48
CA THR A 30 -13.62 13.50 7.75
C THR A 30 -13.83 14.74 6.89
N VAL A 31 -12.84 15.62 6.80
CA VAL A 31 -12.87 16.82 5.94
C VAL A 31 -13.00 16.43 4.47
N PHE A 32 -12.20 15.45 4.03
CA PHE A 32 -12.24 14.96 2.65
C PHE A 32 -13.62 14.38 2.29
N ARG A 33 -14.22 13.65 3.22
CA ARG A 33 -15.56 13.11 3.02
C ARG A 33 -16.61 14.21 2.93
N ALA A 34 -16.53 15.23 3.78
CA ALA A 34 -17.45 16.37 3.71
C ALA A 34 -17.32 17.12 2.37
N PHE A 35 -16.11 17.33 1.88
CA PHE A 35 -15.87 17.87 0.55
C PHE A 35 -16.48 16.97 -0.54
N ARG A 36 -16.23 15.67 -0.52
CA ARG A 36 -16.80 14.73 -1.49
C ARG A 36 -18.33 14.82 -1.51
N ASP A 37 -18.95 14.81 -0.32
CA ASP A 37 -20.40 14.81 -0.21
C ASP A 37 -21.04 16.12 -0.75
N ALA A 38 -20.35 17.25 -0.61
CA ALA A 38 -20.81 18.55 -1.07
C ALA A 38 -20.53 18.82 -2.56
N ASP A 39 -19.31 18.54 -3.01
CA ASP A 39 -18.79 19.06 -4.29
C ASP A 39 -18.52 17.97 -5.34
N ALA A 40 -18.44 16.70 -4.93
CA ALA A 40 -18.11 15.58 -5.80
C ALA A 40 -18.84 14.27 -5.41
N PRO A 41 -20.20 14.26 -5.31
CA PRO A 41 -20.95 13.16 -4.69
C PRO A 41 -20.81 11.80 -5.42
N GLN A 42 -20.39 11.81 -6.68
CA GLN A 42 -20.13 10.58 -7.45
C GLN A 42 -18.70 10.03 -7.27
N MET A 43 -17.82 10.80 -6.62
CA MET A 43 -16.42 10.39 -6.42
C MET A 43 -16.34 9.29 -5.35
N LYS A 44 -15.65 8.20 -5.66
CA LYS A 44 -15.34 7.16 -4.68
C LYS A 44 -14.12 7.56 -3.87
N ILE A 45 -14.22 7.44 -2.54
CA ILE A 45 -13.08 7.59 -1.64
C ILE A 45 -12.33 6.27 -1.59
N VAL A 46 -11.06 6.31 -1.96
CA VAL A 46 -10.14 5.18 -1.93
C VAL A 46 -9.18 5.36 -0.75
N GLY A 47 -8.85 4.30 -0.07
CA GLY A 47 -7.91 4.35 1.04
C GLY A 47 -7.84 3.04 1.85
N PRO A 48 -6.89 2.96 2.79
CA PRO A 48 -5.98 4.01 3.23
C PRO A 48 -4.73 4.22 2.35
N GLY A 49 -4.44 3.37 1.34
CA GLY A 49 -3.22 3.46 0.53
C GLY A 49 -1.95 3.12 1.30
N SER A 50 -2.06 2.22 2.27
CA SER A 50 -0.93 1.85 3.13
C SER A 50 0.08 0.94 2.41
N THR A 51 1.34 1.01 2.84
CA THR A 51 2.46 0.26 2.25
C THR A 51 3.28 -0.49 3.31
N GLY A 52 4.01 -1.53 2.90
CA GLY A 52 5.15 -2.11 3.64
C GLY A 52 4.84 -2.86 4.93
N GLU A 53 3.60 -3.25 5.21
CA GLU A 53 3.22 -3.83 6.51
C GLU A 53 3.21 -5.37 6.56
N ALA A 54 3.25 -6.06 5.43
CA ALA A 54 3.13 -7.53 5.39
C ALA A 54 4.41 -8.29 5.84
N GLY A 55 5.39 -7.60 6.39
CA GLY A 55 6.53 -8.19 7.11
C GLY A 55 7.78 -8.47 6.28
N PHE A 56 7.79 -8.26 4.98
CA PHE A 56 8.97 -8.43 4.12
C PHE A 56 9.65 -7.12 3.71
N VAL A 57 9.01 -5.99 3.95
CA VAL A 57 9.63 -4.66 3.92
C VAL A 57 9.60 -4.11 5.34
N ILE A 58 10.76 -3.74 5.88
CA ILE A 58 10.86 -3.20 7.24
C ILE A 58 10.88 -1.69 7.16
N MET A 59 9.80 -1.07 7.58
CA MET A 59 9.72 0.39 7.69
C MET A 59 10.64 0.88 8.83
N PRO A 60 11.48 1.90 8.61
CA PRO A 60 12.34 2.45 9.65
C PRO A 60 11.51 3.00 10.83
N ARG A 61 11.85 2.62 12.05
CA ARG A 61 11.10 3.02 13.26
C ARG A 61 11.09 4.53 13.53
N ASN A 62 12.07 5.25 13.01
CA ASN A 62 12.26 6.69 13.26
C ASN A 62 11.44 7.60 12.34
N ILE A 63 10.66 7.05 11.41
CA ILE A 63 9.86 7.84 10.45
C ILE A 63 8.42 8.09 10.93
N GLY A 64 8.05 7.65 12.11
CA GLY A 64 6.70 7.84 12.63
C GLY A 64 5.67 6.94 11.94
N VAL A 65 5.98 5.65 11.80
CA VAL A 65 5.05 4.66 11.24
C VAL A 65 3.76 4.61 12.05
N VAL A 66 2.62 4.72 11.39
CA VAL A 66 1.29 4.56 11.98
C VAL A 66 0.63 3.34 11.33
N PRO A 67 0.49 2.19 12.02
CA PRO A 67 -0.08 0.98 11.42
C PRO A 67 -1.47 1.21 10.83
N THR A 68 -1.78 0.53 9.73
CA THR A 68 -3.12 0.56 9.09
C THR A 68 -4.24 0.27 10.09
N ASP A 69 -4.02 -0.67 11.01
CA ASP A 69 -4.99 -0.96 12.07
C ASP A 69 -5.27 0.27 12.94
N ALA A 70 -4.26 1.07 13.26
CA ALA A 70 -4.42 2.31 14.03
C ALA A 70 -5.12 3.39 13.19
N LEU A 71 -4.71 3.58 11.94
CA LEU A 71 -5.33 4.55 11.01
C LEU A 71 -6.84 4.28 10.91
N MET A 72 -7.22 3.04 10.64
CA MET A 72 -8.60 2.66 10.38
C MET A 72 -9.46 2.46 11.63
N SER A 73 -8.85 2.41 12.83
CA SER A 73 -9.54 2.34 14.12
C SER A 73 -9.70 3.70 14.79
N ALA A 74 -9.09 4.76 14.27
CA ALA A 74 -9.16 6.10 14.87
C ALA A 74 -10.57 6.68 14.86
N GLU A 75 -10.83 7.62 15.76
CA GLU A 75 -12.12 8.30 15.81
C GLU A 75 -11.99 9.78 15.39
N PRO A 76 -12.94 10.29 14.58
CA PRO A 76 -14.07 9.59 13.97
C PRO A 76 -13.58 8.53 12.95
N ARG A 77 -14.21 7.36 12.95
CA ARG A 77 -13.74 6.23 12.12
C ARG A 77 -13.67 6.59 10.64
N PRO A 78 -12.50 6.47 9.99
CA PRO A 78 -12.36 6.66 8.56
C PRO A 78 -13.25 5.68 7.78
N LYS A 79 -13.97 6.20 6.78
CA LYS A 79 -14.82 5.39 5.90
C LYS A 79 -14.33 5.55 4.47
N VAL A 80 -14.08 4.42 3.82
CA VAL A 80 -13.69 4.36 2.41
C VAL A 80 -14.74 3.60 1.61
N ASP A 81 -14.88 3.94 0.33
CA ASP A 81 -15.78 3.23 -0.60
C ASP A 81 -15.04 2.07 -1.28
N ILE A 82 -13.71 2.15 -1.32
CA ILE A 82 -12.79 1.15 -1.86
C ILE A 82 -11.59 1.06 -0.91
N PHE A 83 -11.28 -0.14 -0.44
CA PHE A 83 -10.09 -0.35 0.37
C PHE A 83 -8.86 -0.44 -0.53
N SER A 84 -7.79 0.31 -0.23
CA SER A 84 -6.57 0.32 -1.04
C SER A 84 -5.31 0.08 -0.24
N TYR A 85 -4.30 -0.43 -0.94
CA TYR A 85 -2.95 -0.58 -0.43
C TYR A 85 -1.93 -0.50 -1.57
N HIS A 86 -0.64 -0.32 -1.21
CA HIS A 86 0.48 -0.37 -2.13
C HIS A 86 1.26 -1.67 -1.97
N PHE A 87 1.76 -2.19 -3.09
CA PHE A 87 2.57 -3.40 -3.09
C PHE A 87 3.89 -3.21 -3.83
N TYR A 88 4.97 -3.42 -3.08
CA TYR A 88 6.33 -3.55 -3.61
C TYR A 88 6.97 -4.79 -2.99
N GLY A 89 7.47 -5.68 -3.83
CA GLY A 89 8.10 -6.90 -3.36
C GLY A 89 9.39 -6.66 -2.57
N THR A 90 10.02 -5.48 -2.76
CA THR A 90 11.24 -5.02 -2.07
C THR A 90 11.40 -3.51 -2.18
N VAL A 91 12.53 -3.00 -1.68
CA VAL A 91 13.03 -1.66 -1.98
C VAL A 91 14.23 -1.74 -2.93
N SER A 92 14.42 -0.72 -3.76
CA SER A 92 15.55 -0.67 -4.71
C SER A 92 16.89 -0.49 -3.99
N LYS A 93 17.99 -0.77 -4.68
CA LYS A 93 19.36 -0.53 -4.19
C LYS A 93 19.57 0.91 -3.69
N ARG A 94 18.84 1.85 -4.23
CA ARG A 94 18.86 3.27 -3.86
C ARG A 94 18.45 3.49 -2.41
N CYS A 95 17.55 2.65 -1.89
CA CYS A 95 17.07 2.67 -0.52
C CYS A 95 17.65 1.53 0.34
N ALA A 96 18.73 0.90 -0.07
CA ALA A 96 19.34 -0.24 0.62
C ALA A 96 19.73 0.04 2.07
N ALA A 97 20.01 1.30 2.42
CA ALA A 97 20.23 1.70 3.82
C ALA A 97 18.98 1.56 4.70
N MET A 98 17.79 1.50 4.09
CA MET A 98 16.50 1.38 4.78
C MET A 98 16.06 -0.07 4.99
N ASP A 99 16.57 -0.99 4.18
CA ASP A 99 16.21 -2.40 4.25
C ASP A 99 17.37 -3.28 3.76
N LYS A 100 17.80 -4.22 4.61
CA LYS A 100 18.86 -5.19 4.27
C LYS A 100 18.43 -6.18 3.17
N SER A 101 17.13 -6.33 2.90
CA SER A 101 16.60 -7.12 1.80
C SER A 101 16.57 -6.34 0.47
N ALA A 102 17.00 -5.07 0.49
CA ALA A 102 17.02 -4.21 -0.68
C ALA A 102 17.90 -4.76 -1.79
N GLY A 103 17.41 -4.65 -3.01
CA GLY A 103 18.15 -5.04 -4.19
C GLY A 103 18.27 -6.55 -4.36
N ILE A 104 17.16 -7.27 -4.26
CA ILE A 104 17.14 -8.67 -4.71
C ILE A 104 17.74 -8.76 -6.11
N SER A 105 18.65 -9.72 -6.29
CA SER A 105 19.19 -10.03 -7.60
C SER A 105 18.06 -10.27 -8.60
N PRO A 106 18.14 -9.70 -9.82
CA PRO A 106 17.18 -10.00 -10.88
C PRO A 106 16.98 -11.50 -11.10
N ASP A 107 18.00 -12.32 -10.83
CA ASP A 107 17.94 -13.77 -11.02
C ASP A 107 16.92 -14.44 -10.11
N ARG A 108 16.58 -13.81 -8.99
CA ARG A 108 15.57 -14.30 -8.04
C ARG A 108 14.16 -13.78 -8.29
N ALA A 109 13.97 -12.90 -9.24
CA ALA A 109 12.70 -12.22 -9.46
C ALA A 109 11.53 -13.14 -9.86
N LEU A 110 11.83 -14.36 -10.30
CA LEU A 110 10.84 -15.40 -10.68
C LEU A 110 10.87 -16.61 -9.74
N ASP A 111 11.62 -16.54 -8.62
CA ASP A 111 11.60 -17.58 -7.61
C ASP A 111 10.26 -17.53 -6.86
N GLU A 112 9.74 -18.70 -6.47
CA GLU A 112 8.43 -18.80 -5.80
C GLU A 112 8.39 -18.01 -4.47
N ASP A 113 9.46 -18.01 -3.69
CA ASP A 113 9.53 -17.25 -2.43
C ASP A 113 9.44 -15.73 -2.64
N TRP A 114 9.87 -15.26 -3.82
CA TRP A 114 9.70 -13.87 -4.23
C TRP A 114 8.29 -13.59 -4.72
N LEU A 115 7.79 -14.39 -5.64
CA LEU A 115 6.47 -14.22 -6.26
C LEU A 115 5.34 -14.34 -5.22
N ALA A 116 5.48 -15.25 -4.26
CA ALA A 116 4.53 -15.45 -3.16
C ALA A 116 4.37 -14.22 -2.24
N ARG A 117 5.27 -13.22 -2.30
CA ARG A 117 5.11 -11.96 -1.56
C ARG A 117 3.84 -11.21 -1.94
N ALA A 118 3.40 -11.34 -3.20
CA ALA A 118 2.12 -10.79 -3.65
C ALA A 118 0.93 -11.41 -2.91
N ASP A 119 0.93 -12.72 -2.70
CA ASP A 119 -0.11 -13.42 -1.95
C ASP A 119 -0.09 -13.03 -0.47
N LEU A 120 1.09 -12.98 0.16
CA LEU A 120 1.24 -12.60 1.58
C LEU A 120 0.72 -11.19 1.82
N ASN A 121 1.06 -10.26 0.93
CA ASN A 121 0.61 -8.87 1.03
C ASN A 121 -0.90 -8.75 0.84
N ALA A 122 -1.45 -9.41 -0.19
CA ALA A 122 -2.88 -9.41 -0.46
C ALA A 122 -3.67 -10.01 0.72
N THR A 123 -3.21 -11.12 1.29
CA THR A 123 -3.82 -11.76 2.47
C THR A 123 -3.84 -10.79 3.65
N TYR A 124 -2.72 -10.14 3.94
CA TYR A 124 -2.59 -9.18 5.04
C TYR A 124 -3.60 -8.03 4.92
N TYR A 125 -3.70 -7.40 3.74
CA TYR A 125 -4.60 -6.26 3.55
C TYR A 125 -6.07 -6.69 3.39
N LYS A 126 -6.34 -7.88 2.88
CA LYS A 126 -7.70 -8.43 2.81
C LYS A 126 -8.31 -8.66 4.19
N GLU A 127 -7.52 -9.12 5.17
CA GLU A 127 -7.97 -9.22 6.57
C GLU A 127 -8.39 -7.85 7.12
N ARG A 128 -7.63 -6.80 6.79
CA ARG A 128 -7.94 -5.43 7.20
C ARG A 128 -9.15 -4.87 6.47
N GLN A 129 -9.27 -5.12 5.17
CA GLN A 129 -10.47 -4.76 4.42
C GLN A 129 -11.72 -5.40 5.04
N GLN A 130 -11.68 -6.68 5.35
CA GLN A 130 -12.81 -7.38 5.99
C GLN A 130 -13.17 -6.79 7.37
N ARG A 131 -12.16 -6.35 8.12
CA ARG A 131 -12.35 -5.77 9.45
C ARG A 131 -12.86 -4.34 9.44
N PHE A 132 -12.32 -3.49 8.55
CA PHE A 132 -12.53 -2.04 8.60
C PHE A 132 -13.45 -1.51 7.51
N ALA A 133 -13.54 -2.19 6.38
CA ALA A 133 -14.35 -1.81 5.22
C ALA A 133 -15.01 -3.05 4.57
N PRO A 134 -15.76 -3.86 5.33
CA PRO A 134 -16.35 -5.10 4.81
C PRO A 134 -17.27 -4.82 3.62
N GLY A 135 -17.17 -5.66 2.60
CA GLY A 135 -17.99 -5.56 1.39
C GLY A 135 -17.51 -4.53 0.36
N THR A 136 -16.46 -3.77 0.63
CA THR A 136 -15.84 -2.90 -0.37
C THR A 136 -14.94 -3.70 -1.32
N ASP A 137 -14.71 -3.16 -2.52
CA ASP A 137 -13.64 -3.65 -3.38
C ASP A 137 -12.27 -3.42 -2.73
N ILE A 138 -11.27 -4.20 -3.15
CA ILE A 138 -9.88 -4.04 -2.74
C ILE A 138 -9.01 -3.75 -3.97
N TRP A 139 -8.29 -2.62 -3.92
CA TRP A 139 -7.44 -2.13 -5.00
C TRP A 139 -5.98 -2.02 -4.56
N ILE A 140 -5.08 -2.26 -5.51
CA ILE A 140 -3.69 -1.85 -5.40
C ILE A 140 -3.54 -0.58 -6.21
N THR A 141 -3.35 0.54 -5.52
CA THR A 141 -3.30 1.85 -6.14
C THR A 141 -1.88 2.25 -6.55
N GLU A 142 -0.87 1.52 -6.07
CA GLU A 142 0.52 1.71 -6.47
C GLU A 142 1.30 0.40 -6.37
N THR A 143 2.05 0.07 -7.42
CA THR A 143 2.92 -1.10 -7.44
C THR A 143 4.07 -0.94 -8.44
N ALA A 144 5.20 -1.59 -8.14
CA ALA A 144 6.32 -1.82 -9.07
C ALA A 144 7.15 -3.02 -8.58
N GLN A 145 8.23 -3.32 -9.31
CA GLN A 145 9.15 -4.40 -8.91
C GLN A 145 9.90 -4.09 -7.60
N ALA A 146 10.13 -2.81 -7.29
CA ALA A 146 10.74 -2.36 -6.05
C ALA A 146 10.30 -0.92 -5.73
N ALA A 147 10.08 -0.60 -4.47
CA ALA A 147 9.87 0.76 -3.99
C ALA A 147 11.14 1.63 -4.22
N CYS A 148 11.04 2.94 -3.98
CA CYS A 148 12.11 3.90 -4.21
C CYS A 148 12.54 4.01 -5.70
N GLY A 149 11.57 4.03 -6.60
CA GLY A 149 11.77 4.29 -8.03
C GLY A 149 12.35 3.13 -8.84
N GLY A 150 12.27 1.91 -8.32
CA GLY A 150 12.67 0.70 -9.05
C GLY A 150 14.18 0.49 -9.17
N ASP A 151 14.55 -0.68 -9.62
CA ASP A 151 15.93 -1.07 -9.97
C ASP A 151 16.14 -1.11 -11.48
N ALA A 152 17.40 -1.24 -11.92
CA ALA A 152 17.79 -1.20 -13.32
C ALA A 152 17.19 -2.33 -14.21
N TRP A 153 16.66 -3.38 -13.61
CA TRP A 153 15.98 -4.46 -14.32
C TRP A 153 14.48 -4.27 -14.51
N ALA A 154 13.91 -3.16 -14.00
CA ALA A 154 12.57 -2.72 -14.34
C ALA A 154 12.42 -2.58 -15.86
N ALA A 155 11.21 -2.80 -16.37
CA ALA A 155 10.91 -2.77 -17.80
C ALA A 155 11.70 -3.77 -18.68
N THR A 156 12.24 -4.83 -18.07
CA THR A 156 12.79 -6.00 -18.79
C THR A 156 11.72 -7.09 -18.96
N TRP A 157 11.96 -8.06 -19.86
CA TRP A 157 11.10 -9.24 -19.98
C TRP A 157 10.92 -9.99 -18.66
N ARG A 158 11.96 -10.05 -17.84
CA ARG A 158 11.91 -10.68 -16.52
C ARG A 158 10.89 -9.96 -15.61
N ASP A 159 10.91 -8.63 -15.59
CA ASP A 159 9.93 -7.85 -14.85
C ASP A 159 8.51 -8.02 -15.39
N SER A 160 8.35 -8.12 -16.69
CA SER A 160 7.05 -8.40 -17.33
C SER A 160 6.47 -9.73 -16.86
N PHE A 161 7.25 -10.80 -16.82
CA PHE A 161 6.79 -12.11 -16.32
C PHE A 161 6.46 -12.06 -14.83
N ARG A 162 7.29 -11.41 -14.01
CA ARG A 162 7.01 -11.17 -12.59
C ARG A 162 5.67 -10.45 -12.41
N TYR A 163 5.43 -9.40 -13.21
CA TYR A 163 4.22 -8.60 -13.09
C TYR A 163 2.97 -9.39 -13.52
N VAL A 164 3.03 -10.17 -14.58
CA VAL A 164 1.92 -11.05 -14.98
C VAL A 164 1.59 -12.08 -13.91
N ASP A 165 2.61 -12.71 -13.28
CA ASP A 165 2.40 -13.62 -12.14
C ASP A 165 1.75 -12.88 -10.95
N GLN A 166 2.24 -11.68 -10.60
CA GLN A 166 1.66 -10.83 -9.57
C GLN A 166 0.17 -10.56 -9.83
N LEU A 167 -0.20 -10.16 -11.05
CA LEU A 167 -1.60 -9.92 -11.41
C LEU A 167 -2.47 -11.16 -11.21
N GLY A 168 -1.97 -12.34 -11.64
CA GLY A 168 -2.68 -13.61 -11.46
C GLY A 168 -2.90 -13.97 -9.98
N ARG A 169 -1.88 -13.80 -9.14
CA ARG A 169 -1.97 -14.05 -7.68
C ARG A 169 -2.96 -13.10 -7.02
N GLN A 170 -2.86 -11.82 -7.30
CA GLN A 170 -3.73 -10.80 -6.73
C GLN A 170 -5.19 -10.97 -7.16
N ALA A 171 -5.45 -11.33 -8.42
CA ALA A 171 -6.78 -11.66 -8.90
C ALA A 171 -7.38 -12.87 -8.15
N LYS A 172 -6.60 -13.92 -7.90
CA LYS A 172 -7.03 -15.07 -7.08
C LYS A 172 -7.38 -14.67 -5.64
N GLN A 173 -6.73 -13.64 -5.09
CA GLN A 173 -7.03 -13.10 -3.76
C GLN A 173 -8.25 -12.16 -3.75
N GLY A 174 -8.81 -11.85 -4.91
CA GLY A 174 -9.98 -10.97 -5.05
C GLY A 174 -9.63 -9.48 -5.14
N VAL A 175 -8.37 -9.13 -5.47
CA VAL A 175 -8.00 -7.75 -5.83
C VAL A 175 -8.66 -7.41 -7.15
N SER A 176 -9.45 -6.34 -7.17
CA SER A 176 -10.28 -5.96 -8.33
C SER A 176 -9.55 -5.05 -9.32
N VAL A 177 -8.55 -4.30 -8.86
CA VAL A 177 -7.76 -3.35 -9.67
C VAL A 177 -6.31 -3.36 -9.18
N VAL A 178 -5.39 -3.29 -10.15
CA VAL A 178 -3.95 -3.12 -9.93
C VAL A 178 -3.44 -2.02 -10.85
#